data_728941964787b3cfb426deed3479091f
#
_entry.id   728941964787b3cfb426deed3479091f
#
_cell.length_a   1.000
_cell.length_b   1.000
_cell.length_c   1.000
_cell.angle_alpha   90.00
_cell.angle_beta   90.00
_cell.angle_gamma   90.00
#
_symmetry.space_group_name_H-M   'P 1'
#
loop_
_entity.id
_entity.type
_entity.pdbx_description
1 polymer ?
#
loop_
_entity_poly.entity_id
_entity_poly.type
_entity_poly.pdbx_seq_one_letter_code
_entity_poly.pdbx_strand_id
1 'polypeptide(L)'
;VAKPALDAGAFIVSVNAGPSQYAGAQCHPRFFVASFQNDTAPEAMGVHVQKLGLKKMYLMAPNYPAGKDFLAGFKRFYKGEIAGEVYTSLGQLDYAAEIAQLRAAKPDGVFFFYPGGMGINFVKQYAQSGLKETTPLFGPSFSLDQTVLPAIGDAAVGAFASAFWAETFDNPQSKKFVADFEAKYGRIPSPNAAAAYDTARALNAAATAVGGKIEDKAGFQKALETVKFESLRGNFRFNTNHYPIQDFYLTEIVKDARGRAVMQVRSKIDSDHQDAYVAQCKMPTP
;
A
#
# COMPACT_ATOMS: atom_id res chain seq x y z
N VAL A 1 -19.12 -7.08 -3.24
CA VAL A 1 -19.66 -5.84 -2.65
C VAL A 1 -19.77 -4.76 -3.71
N ALA A 2 -18.74 -4.52 -4.57
CA ALA A 2 -18.76 -3.38 -5.49
C ALA A 2 -19.91 -3.44 -6.51
N LYS A 3 -20.07 -4.56 -7.22
CA LYS A 3 -21.04 -4.66 -8.31
C LYS A 3 -22.48 -4.28 -7.89
N PRO A 4 -23.10 -4.83 -6.82
CA PRO A 4 -24.46 -4.43 -6.44
C PRO A 4 -24.60 -2.95 -6.10
N ALA A 5 -23.60 -2.32 -5.49
CA ALA A 5 -23.64 -0.90 -5.16
C ALA A 5 -23.55 -0.02 -6.42
N LEU A 6 -22.67 -0.39 -7.35
CA LEU A 6 -22.51 0.31 -8.63
C LEU A 6 -23.78 0.17 -9.51
N ASP A 7 -24.38 -1.03 -9.56
CA ASP A 7 -25.64 -1.27 -10.26
C ASP A 7 -26.79 -0.44 -9.67
N ALA A 8 -26.80 -0.23 -8.36
CA ALA A 8 -27.74 0.68 -7.68
C ALA A 8 -27.42 2.16 -7.90
N GLY A 9 -26.38 2.50 -8.63
CA GLY A 9 -25.98 3.86 -8.94
C GLY A 9 -25.26 4.59 -7.80
N ALA A 10 -24.74 3.88 -6.81
CA ALA A 10 -23.94 4.48 -5.75
C ALA A 10 -22.49 4.73 -6.20
N PHE A 11 -21.84 5.72 -5.57
CA PHE A 11 -20.39 5.87 -5.64
C PHE A 11 -19.72 4.95 -4.64
N ILE A 12 -18.61 4.39 -5.04
CA ILE A 12 -17.68 3.67 -4.15
C ILE A 12 -16.36 4.40 -4.18
N VAL A 13 -15.85 4.77 -3.00
CA VAL A 13 -14.50 5.32 -2.84
C VAL A 13 -13.75 4.40 -1.88
N SER A 14 -12.86 3.58 -2.43
CA SER A 14 -12.05 2.66 -1.62
C SER A 14 -10.89 3.39 -0.95
N VAL A 15 -10.76 3.18 0.34
CA VAL A 15 -9.66 3.73 1.17
C VAL A 15 -8.61 2.66 1.52
N ASN A 16 -8.78 1.45 0.99
CA ASN A 16 -7.86 0.33 1.23
C ASN A 16 -7.64 -0.47 -0.07
N ALA A 17 -8.51 -1.42 -0.40
CA ALA A 17 -8.29 -2.34 -1.52
C ALA A 17 -8.37 -1.63 -2.89
N GLY A 18 -7.36 -1.85 -3.74
CA GLY A 18 -7.28 -1.35 -5.10
C GLY A 18 -7.10 -2.49 -6.12
N PRO A 19 -8.15 -3.32 -6.38
CA PRO A 19 -8.03 -4.51 -7.21
C PRO A 19 -7.76 -4.17 -8.68
N SER A 20 -6.88 -4.95 -9.31
CA SER A 20 -6.45 -4.78 -10.70
C SER A 20 -7.59 -4.81 -11.71
N GLN A 21 -8.64 -5.62 -11.46
CA GLN A 21 -9.80 -5.72 -12.37
C GLN A 21 -10.53 -4.39 -12.54
N TYR A 22 -10.72 -3.65 -11.44
CA TYR A 22 -11.38 -2.33 -11.48
C TYR A 22 -10.44 -1.19 -11.91
N ALA A 23 -9.13 -1.41 -11.89
CA ALA A 23 -8.18 -0.48 -12.50
C ALA A 23 -8.17 -0.59 -14.04
N GLY A 24 -8.45 -1.80 -14.55
CA GLY A 24 -8.41 -2.14 -15.96
C GLY A 24 -9.80 -2.36 -16.58
N ALA A 25 -10.02 -3.55 -17.14
CA ALA A 25 -11.19 -3.87 -17.99
C ALA A 25 -12.57 -3.71 -17.33
N GLN A 26 -12.65 -3.75 -16.01
CA GLN A 26 -13.89 -3.55 -15.26
C GLN A 26 -13.98 -2.17 -14.60
N CYS A 27 -13.19 -1.20 -15.06
CA CYS A 27 -13.25 0.16 -14.54
C CYS A 27 -14.68 0.72 -14.67
N HIS A 28 -15.07 1.56 -13.71
CA HIS A 28 -16.44 2.04 -13.65
C HIS A 28 -16.47 3.51 -13.24
N PRO A 29 -17.31 4.36 -13.88
CA PRO A 29 -17.36 5.80 -13.64
C PRO A 29 -17.61 6.21 -12.19
N ARG A 30 -18.19 5.34 -11.36
CA ARG A 30 -18.50 5.60 -9.95
C ARG A 30 -17.62 4.80 -8.97
N PHE A 31 -16.56 4.17 -9.48
CA PHE A 31 -15.61 3.45 -8.63
C PHE A 31 -14.30 4.23 -8.57
N PHE A 32 -13.94 4.69 -7.39
CA PHE A 32 -12.72 5.44 -7.10
C PHE A 32 -11.87 4.69 -6.07
N VAL A 33 -10.59 4.79 -6.19
CA VAL A 33 -9.65 4.30 -5.18
C VAL A 33 -8.77 5.46 -4.72
N ALA A 34 -8.87 5.81 -3.45
CA ALA A 34 -8.10 6.91 -2.88
C ALA A 34 -6.88 6.43 -2.08
N SER A 35 -6.65 5.13 -1.98
CA SER A 35 -5.51 4.51 -1.31
C SER A 35 -4.36 4.21 -2.28
N PHE A 36 -4.44 3.09 -2.96
CA PHE A 36 -3.41 2.57 -3.89
C PHE A 36 -4.06 1.52 -4.82
N GLN A 37 -3.44 1.27 -5.95
CA GLN A 37 -3.71 0.05 -6.72
C GLN A 37 -2.79 -1.06 -6.17
N ASN A 38 -3.27 -2.30 -6.10
CA ASN A 38 -2.59 -3.39 -5.41
C ASN A 38 -1.13 -3.61 -5.84
N ASP A 39 -0.84 -3.44 -7.14
CA ASP A 39 0.50 -3.67 -7.68
C ASP A 39 1.47 -2.53 -7.38
N THR A 40 1.00 -1.29 -7.16
CA THR A 40 1.86 -0.08 -7.21
C THR A 40 2.89 -0.02 -6.09
N ALA A 41 2.55 -0.43 -4.86
CA ALA A 41 3.52 -0.49 -3.78
C ALA A 41 4.60 -1.56 -4.03
N PRO A 42 4.27 -2.81 -4.43
CA PRO A 42 5.28 -3.78 -4.82
C PRO A 42 6.07 -3.39 -6.09
N GLU A 43 5.49 -2.69 -7.06
CA GLU A 43 6.22 -2.13 -8.20
C GLU A 43 7.32 -1.18 -7.75
N ALA A 44 6.98 -0.23 -6.87
CA ALA A 44 7.95 0.69 -6.29
C ALA A 44 9.06 -0.06 -5.54
N MET A 45 8.71 -1.10 -4.75
CA MET A 45 9.72 -1.91 -4.09
C MET A 45 10.61 -2.68 -5.08
N GLY A 46 10.04 -3.20 -6.17
CA GLY A 46 10.80 -3.84 -7.26
C GLY A 46 11.81 -2.88 -7.89
N VAL A 47 11.42 -1.62 -8.14
CA VAL A 47 12.32 -0.55 -8.60
C VAL A 47 13.45 -0.32 -7.60
N HIS A 48 13.13 -0.23 -6.30
CA HIS A 48 14.13 0.01 -5.26
C HIS A 48 15.13 -1.14 -5.16
N VAL A 49 14.65 -2.37 -5.05
CA VAL A 49 15.50 -3.57 -4.93
C VAL A 49 16.37 -3.76 -6.16
N GLN A 50 15.84 -3.47 -7.36
CA GLN A 50 16.64 -3.47 -8.60
C GLN A 50 17.77 -2.45 -8.56
N LYS A 51 17.51 -1.23 -8.06
CA LYS A 51 18.54 -0.17 -7.89
C LYS A 51 19.60 -0.53 -6.84
N LEU A 52 19.24 -1.28 -5.80
CA LEU A 52 20.19 -1.80 -4.81
C LEU A 52 21.16 -2.84 -5.38
N GLY A 53 20.85 -3.40 -6.56
CA GLY A 53 21.67 -4.43 -7.19
C GLY A 53 21.55 -5.81 -6.55
N LEU A 54 20.52 -6.08 -5.75
CA LEU A 54 20.23 -7.42 -5.23
C LEU A 54 19.88 -8.33 -6.41
N LYS A 55 20.59 -9.45 -6.53
CA LYS A 55 20.52 -10.31 -7.71
C LYS A 55 19.54 -11.45 -7.57
N LYS A 56 19.22 -11.85 -6.33
CA LYS A 56 18.47 -13.06 -6.04
C LYS A 56 17.44 -12.79 -4.94
N MET A 57 16.15 -12.76 -5.30
CA MET A 57 15.04 -12.49 -4.35
C MET A 57 14.18 -13.72 -4.10
N TYR A 58 13.63 -13.83 -2.89
CA TYR A 58 12.63 -14.82 -2.53
C TYR A 58 11.30 -14.10 -2.30
N LEU A 59 10.22 -14.60 -2.91
CA LEU A 59 8.92 -13.94 -2.90
C LEU A 59 7.89 -14.78 -2.14
N MET A 60 7.10 -14.15 -1.27
CA MET A 60 6.09 -14.84 -0.46
C MET A 60 4.79 -14.05 -0.36
N ALA A 61 3.66 -14.70 -0.58
CA ALA A 61 2.33 -14.09 -0.40
C ALA A 61 1.27 -15.16 -0.13
N PRO A 62 0.08 -14.81 0.41
CA PRO A 62 -1.02 -15.76 0.49
C PRO A 62 -1.65 -16.02 -0.87
N ASN A 63 -2.15 -17.22 -1.09
CA ASN A 63 -2.73 -17.66 -2.35
C ASN A 63 -4.16 -17.13 -2.54
N TYR A 64 -4.28 -15.88 -2.92
CA TYR A 64 -5.53 -15.23 -3.30
C TYR A 64 -5.23 -14.05 -4.28
N PRO A 65 -6.26 -13.41 -4.89
CA PRO A 65 -6.03 -12.41 -5.95
C PRO A 65 -5.02 -11.32 -5.58
N ALA A 66 -5.15 -10.69 -4.41
CA ALA A 66 -4.21 -9.64 -4.00
C ALA A 66 -2.77 -10.19 -3.82
N GLY A 67 -2.59 -11.38 -3.25
CA GLY A 67 -1.25 -11.97 -3.14
C GLY A 67 -0.58 -12.16 -4.49
N LYS A 68 -1.35 -12.56 -5.51
CA LYS A 68 -0.86 -12.67 -6.89
C LYS A 68 -0.53 -11.32 -7.51
N ASP A 69 -1.41 -10.31 -7.32
CA ASP A 69 -1.17 -8.94 -7.78
C ASP A 69 0.15 -8.40 -7.19
N PHE A 70 0.37 -8.60 -5.88
CA PHE A 70 1.57 -8.11 -5.20
C PHE A 70 2.87 -8.72 -5.73
N LEU A 71 2.93 -10.03 -5.90
CA LEU A 71 4.14 -10.65 -6.44
C LEU A 71 4.34 -10.33 -7.93
N ALA A 72 3.26 -10.23 -8.69
CA ALA A 72 3.33 -9.80 -10.09
C ALA A 72 3.83 -8.35 -10.22
N GLY A 73 3.35 -7.44 -9.39
CA GLY A 73 3.80 -6.05 -9.34
C GLY A 73 5.29 -5.94 -9.05
N PHE A 74 5.79 -6.64 -8.02
CA PHE A 74 7.22 -6.67 -7.71
C PHE A 74 8.05 -7.14 -8.92
N LYS A 75 7.69 -8.25 -9.54
CA LYS A 75 8.39 -8.83 -10.69
C LYS A 75 8.33 -7.95 -11.96
N ARG A 76 7.37 -7.03 -12.04
CA ARG A 76 7.26 -6.12 -13.19
C ARG A 76 8.49 -5.23 -13.31
N PHE A 77 9.09 -4.82 -12.20
CA PHE A 77 10.26 -3.94 -12.18
C PHE A 77 11.54 -4.60 -11.67
N TYR A 78 11.45 -5.67 -10.90
CA TYR A 78 12.62 -6.45 -10.53
C TYR A 78 12.95 -7.47 -11.63
N LYS A 79 14.19 -7.46 -12.11
CA LYS A 79 14.68 -8.29 -13.25
C LYS A 79 15.78 -9.28 -12.87
N GLY A 80 16.08 -9.40 -11.57
CA GLY A 80 17.00 -10.39 -11.05
C GLY A 80 16.39 -11.79 -10.96
N GLU A 81 17.15 -12.73 -10.42
CA GLU A 81 16.73 -14.12 -10.19
C GLU A 81 15.62 -14.17 -9.10
N ILE A 82 14.59 -14.98 -9.33
CA ILE A 82 13.63 -15.35 -8.30
C ILE A 82 14.00 -16.74 -7.77
N ALA A 83 14.62 -16.76 -6.59
CA ALA A 83 15.09 -17.97 -5.92
C ALA A 83 13.95 -18.89 -5.44
N GLY A 84 12.78 -18.31 -5.25
CA GLY A 84 11.54 -19.00 -4.90
C GLY A 84 10.37 -18.05 -4.92
N GLU A 85 9.23 -18.55 -5.35
CA GLU A 85 7.95 -17.83 -5.33
C GLU A 85 6.92 -18.74 -4.65
N VAL A 86 6.54 -18.37 -3.43
CA VAL A 86 5.72 -19.22 -2.56
C VAL A 86 4.39 -18.56 -2.26
N TYR A 87 3.32 -19.27 -2.57
CA TYR A 87 1.96 -18.90 -2.21
C TYR A 87 1.46 -19.81 -1.08
N THR A 88 1.30 -19.22 0.11
CA THR A 88 0.84 -19.94 1.31
C THR A 88 -0.69 -19.95 1.40
N SER A 89 -1.23 -20.82 2.24
CA SER A 89 -2.66 -20.83 2.50
C SER A 89 -3.15 -19.50 3.11
N LEU A 90 -4.32 -19.04 2.68
CA LEU A 90 -4.93 -17.86 3.31
C LEU A 90 -5.28 -18.18 4.77
N GLY A 91 -4.81 -17.33 5.69
CA GLY A 91 -4.98 -17.53 7.13
C GLY A 91 -3.87 -18.38 7.78
N GLN A 92 -2.84 -18.79 7.05
CA GLN A 92 -1.69 -19.50 7.63
C GLN A 92 -0.99 -18.68 8.72
N LEU A 93 -0.61 -19.32 9.81
CA LEU A 93 0.05 -18.66 10.96
C LEU A 93 1.41 -19.29 11.32
N ASP A 94 1.73 -20.45 10.78
CA ASP A 94 3.02 -21.14 10.95
C ASP A 94 3.78 -21.14 9.61
N TYR A 95 5.00 -20.64 9.62
CA TYR A 95 5.87 -20.47 8.46
C TYR A 95 7.20 -21.21 8.58
N ALA A 96 7.31 -22.16 9.51
CA ALA A 96 8.55 -22.89 9.76
C ALA A 96 9.08 -23.60 8.50
N ALA A 97 8.19 -24.22 7.74
CA ALA A 97 8.55 -24.92 6.49
C ALA A 97 9.05 -23.95 5.42
N GLU A 98 8.34 -22.84 5.20
CA GLU A 98 8.70 -21.81 4.22
C GLU A 98 10.01 -21.11 4.59
N ILE A 99 10.23 -20.83 5.87
CA ILE A 99 11.48 -20.25 6.39
C ILE A 99 12.66 -21.23 6.20
N ALA A 100 12.45 -22.52 6.36
CA ALA A 100 13.49 -23.51 6.06
C ALA A 100 13.85 -23.56 4.56
N GLN A 101 12.84 -23.50 3.68
CA GLN A 101 13.04 -23.41 2.22
C GLN A 101 13.78 -22.13 1.83
N LEU A 102 13.37 -20.99 2.38
CA LEU A 102 14.00 -19.70 2.16
C LEU A 102 15.49 -19.74 2.58
N ARG A 103 15.80 -20.30 3.74
CA ARG A 103 17.16 -20.47 4.23
C ARG A 103 18.01 -21.32 3.27
N ALA A 104 17.44 -22.40 2.73
CA ALA A 104 18.10 -23.27 1.76
C ALA A 104 18.36 -22.57 0.43
N ALA A 105 17.46 -21.70 0.00
CA ALA A 105 17.56 -20.92 -1.25
C ALA A 105 18.64 -19.83 -1.20
N LYS A 106 19.04 -19.36 -0.02
CA LYS A 106 20.06 -18.31 0.20
C LYS A 106 19.86 -17.08 -0.70
N PRO A 107 18.72 -16.39 -0.63
CA PRO A 107 18.49 -15.18 -1.41
C PRO A 107 19.26 -13.98 -0.82
N ASP A 108 19.44 -12.94 -1.65
CA ASP A 108 19.96 -11.64 -1.21
C ASP A 108 18.95 -10.83 -0.42
N GLY A 109 17.65 -11.13 -0.56
CA GLY A 109 16.55 -10.48 0.16
C GLY A 109 15.24 -11.21 -0.03
N VAL A 110 14.27 -10.87 0.82
CA VAL A 110 12.91 -11.43 0.79
C VAL A 110 11.91 -10.32 0.56
N PHE A 111 11.06 -10.46 -0.46
CA PHE A 111 9.85 -9.63 -0.59
C PHE A 111 8.65 -10.44 -0.14
N PHE A 112 7.87 -9.90 0.78
CA PHE A 112 6.68 -10.56 1.28
C PHE A 112 5.46 -9.65 1.29
N PHE A 113 4.29 -10.26 1.15
CA PHE A 113 3.01 -9.62 1.42
C PHE A 113 2.16 -10.55 2.29
N TYR A 114 1.99 -10.21 3.55
CA TYR A 114 1.09 -10.90 4.48
C TYR A 114 0.31 -9.89 5.32
N PRO A 115 -1.02 -9.80 5.17
CA PRO A 115 -1.83 -8.84 5.93
C PRO A 115 -2.16 -9.36 7.34
N GLY A 116 -2.32 -8.43 8.28
CA GLY A 116 -2.84 -8.70 9.63
C GLY A 116 -2.08 -9.78 10.39
N GLY A 117 -2.80 -10.73 10.98
CA GLY A 117 -2.23 -11.82 11.78
C GLY A 117 -1.21 -12.68 11.04
N MET A 118 -1.39 -12.87 9.73
CA MET A 118 -0.42 -13.58 8.89
C MET A 118 0.93 -12.86 8.89
N GLY A 119 0.95 -11.54 8.66
CA GLY A 119 2.16 -10.72 8.67
C GLY A 119 2.83 -10.68 10.05
N ILE A 120 2.03 -10.54 11.11
CA ILE A 120 2.54 -10.54 12.48
C ILE A 120 3.31 -11.84 12.77
N ASN A 121 2.72 -12.99 12.45
CA ASN A 121 3.36 -14.29 12.70
C ASN A 121 4.57 -14.53 11.81
N PHE A 122 4.48 -14.20 10.52
CA PHE A 122 5.60 -14.35 9.59
C PHE A 122 6.82 -13.55 10.05
N VAL A 123 6.66 -12.24 10.32
CA VAL A 123 7.78 -11.37 10.69
C VAL A 123 8.41 -11.80 12.02
N LYS A 124 7.60 -12.23 12.99
CA LYS A 124 8.14 -12.77 14.25
C LYS A 124 8.95 -14.04 14.05
N GLN A 125 8.43 -15.02 13.30
CA GLN A 125 9.13 -16.27 13.01
C GLN A 125 10.38 -16.04 12.15
N TYR A 126 10.31 -15.11 11.20
CA TYR A 126 11.46 -14.68 10.40
C TYR A 126 12.58 -14.13 11.28
N ALA A 127 12.27 -13.23 12.21
CA ALA A 127 13.24 -12.70 13.15
C ALA A 127 13.79 -13.79 14.10
N GLN A 128 12.93 -14.63 14.65
CA GLN A 128 13.33 -15.74 15.55
C GLN A 128 14.24 -16.77 14.84
N SER A 129 14.10 -16.92 13.53
CA SER A 129 14.96 -17.80 12.75
C SER A 129 16.40 -17.32 12.60
N GLY A 130 16.69 -16.06 12.93
CA GLY A 130 17.99 -15.42 12.72
C GLY A 130 18.25 -14.93 11.28
N LEU A 131 17.33 -15.15 10.35
CA LEU A 131 17.45 -14.67 8.96
C LEU A 131 17.48 -13.15 8.86
N LYS A 132 16.81 -12.46 9.77
CA LYS A 132 16.78 -11.00 9.86
C LYS A 132 18.18 -10.37 9.85
N GLU A 133 19.18 -11.02 10.44
CA GLU A 133 20.54 -10.51 10.58
C GLU A 133 21.36 -10.61 9.28
N THR A 134 20.94 -11.43 8.33
CA THR A 134 21.69 -11.73 7.11
C THR A 134 20.95 -11.45 5.83
N THR A 135 19.64 -11.41 5.87
CA THR A 135 18.79 -11.31 4.68
C THR A 135 17.74 -10.23 4.92
N PRO A 136 17.81 -9.09 4.24
CA PRO A 136 16.87 -7.99 4.42
C PRO A 136 15.46 -8.38 4.01
N LEU A 137 14.47 -7.86 4.78
CA LEU A 137 13.06 -8.10 4.59
C LEU A 137 12.39 -6.86 3.99
N PHE A 138 11.74 -7.04 2.85
CA PHE A 138 11.03 -6.00 2.10
C PHE A 138 9.55 -6.33 1.99
N GLY A 139 8.69 -5.34 2.13
CA GLY A 139 7.25 -5.53 1.98
C GLY A 139 6.52 -4.26 1.59
N PRO A 140 5.20 -4.32 1.37
CA PRO A 140 4.37 -3.14 1.29
C PRO A 140 4.06 -2.60 2.70
N SER A 141 3.73 -1.31 2.80
CA SER A 141 3.50 -0.65 4.10
C SER A 141 2.47 -1.38 4.97
N PHE A 142 1.37 -1.88 4.41
CA PHE A 142 0.32 -2.53 5.21
C PHE A 142 0.68 -3.91 5.78
N SER A 143 1.83 -4.48 5.43
CA SER A 143 2.41 -5.63 6.15
C SER A 143 3.34 -5.21 7.29
N LEU A 144 3.67 -3.90 7.39
CA LEU A 144 4.64 -3.31 8.32
C LEU A 144 4.20 -1.93 8.84
N ASP A 145 2.90 -1.63 8.86
CA ASP A 145 2.38 -0.35 9.34
C ASP A 145 1.83 -0.40 10.78
N GLN A 146 1.31 0.71 11.25
CA GLN A 146 0.78 0.89 12.61
C GLN A 146 -0.46 0.03 12.93
N THR A 147 -1.02 -0.70 11.97
CA THR A 147 -2.06 -1.71 12.24
C THR A 147 -1.47 -3.01 12.78
N VAL A 148 -0.21 -3.31 12.49
CA VAL A 148 0.49 -4.55 12.85
C VAL A 148 1.76 -4.33 13.68
N LEU A 149 2.47 -3.21 13.52
CA LEU A 149 3.72 -2.91 14.21
C LEU A 149 3.62 -3.03 15.75
N PRO A 150 2.54 -2.55 16.43
CA PRO A 150 2.43 -2.72 17.87
C PRO A 150 2.44 -4.19 18.31
N ALA A 151 1.93 -5.09 17.48
CA ALA A 151 1.90 -6.53 17.77
C ALA A 151 3.19 -7.25 17.33
N ILE A 152 3.87 -6.78 16.27
CA ILE A 152 5.14 -7.35 15.82
C ILE A 152 6.29 -6.95 16.75
N GLY A 153 6.32 -5.69 17.17
CA GLY A 153 7.35 -5.15 18.04
C GLY A 153 8.74 -5.13 17.39
N ASP A 154 9.77 -5.45 18.16
CA ASP A 154 11.19 -5.39 17.76
C ASP A 154 11.55 -6.33 16.60
N ALA A 155 10.73 -7.34 16.35
CA ALA A 155 10.94 -8.25 15.23
C ALA A 155 10.89 -7.53 13.86
N ALA A 156 10.15 -6.41 13.75
CA ALA A 156 10.04 -5.64 12.53
C ALA A 156 11.20 -4.65 12.31
N VAL A 157 11.96 -4.28 13.35
CA VAL A 157 13.02 -3.26 13.24
C VAL A 157 14.07 -3.68 12.22
N GLY A 158 14.41 -2.77 11.29
CA GLY A 158 15.32 -3.03 10.18
C GLY A 158 14.64 -3.60 8.91
N ALA A 159 13.35 -3.92 8.94
CA ALA A 159 12.61 -4.25 7.73
C ALA A 159 12.28 -2.98 6.93
N PHE A 160 12.15 -3.13 5.61
CA PHE A 160 11.86 -2.04 4.69
C PHE A 160 10.47 -2.16 4.08
N ALA A 161 9.80 -1.02 3.90
CA ALA A 161 8.51 -1.01 3.23
C ALA A 161 8.42 0.08 2.16
N SER A 162 7.66 -0.22 1.09
CA SER A 162 7.21 0.80 0.14
C SER A 162 5.87 1.36 0.60
N ALA A 163 5.78 2.68 0.70
CA ALA A 163 4.63 3.38 1.24
C ALA A 163 4.29 4.63 0.42
N PHE A 164 3.00 4.92 0.27
CA PHE A 164 2.53 6.20 -0.29
C PHE A 164 2.42 7.30 0.79
N TRP A 165 2.47 6.92 2.05
CA TRP A 165 2.46 7.79 3.22
C TRP A 165 3.04 7.05 4.43
N ALA A 166 3.66 7.81 5.33
CA ALA A 166 4.14 7.31 6.61
C ALA A 166 3.90 8.37 7.71
N GLU A 167 3.75 7.93 8.95
CA GLU A 167 3.57 8.79 10.13
C GLU A 167 4.72 9.76 10.37
N THR A 168 5.86 9.54 9.73
CA THR A 168 7.06 10.38 9.82
C THR A 168 7.21 11.36 8.65
N PHE A 169 6.15 11.56 7.85
CA PHE A 169 6.18 12.55 6.76
C PHE A 169 6.45 13.96 7.29
N ASP A 170 7.40 14.64 6.65
CA ASP A 170 7.85 15.98 7.05
C ASP A 170 7.10 17.09 6.29
N ASN A 171 5.76 17.09 6.42
CA ASN A 171 4.94 18.22 5.98
C ASN A 171 3.96 18.64 7.07
N PRO A 172 3.55 19.93 7.11
CA PRO A 172 2.72 20.47 8.20
C PRO A 172 1.38 19.71 8.36
N GLN A 173 0.73 19.34 7.26
CA GLN A 173 -0.56 18.66 7.26
C GLN A 173 -0.46 17.27 7.88
N SER A 174 0.56 16.49 7.49
CA SER A 174 0.81 15.16 8.06
C SER A 174 1.17 15.25 9.54
N LYS A 175 2.06 16.16 9.92
CA LYS A 175 2.42 16.36 11.34
C LYS A 175 1.19 16.67 12.19
N LYS A 176 0.35 17.60 11.72
CA LYS A 176 -0.90 17.94 12.41
C LYS A 176 -1.84 16.74 12.49
N PHE A 177 -2.05 16.02 11.39
CA PHE A 177 -2.91 14.84 11.35
C PHE A 177 -2.43 13.76 12.34
N VAL A 178 -1.12 13.46 12.38
CA VAL A 178 -0.55 12.47 13.30
C VAL A 178 -0.77 12.89 14.75
N ALA A 179 -0.49 14.16 15.09
CA ALA A 179 -0.67 14.69 16.43
C ALA A 179 -2.14 14.65 16.88
N ASP A 180 -3.07 15.12 16.06
CA ASP A 180 -4.50 15.13 16.35
C ASP A 180 -5.06 13.70 16.49
N PHE A 181 -4.63 12.78 15.61
CA PHE A 181 -5.05 11.39 15.65
C PHE A 181 -4.55 10.70 16.92
N GLU A 182 -3.27 10.89 17.26
CA GLU A 182 -2.69 10.31 18.46
C GLU A 182 -3.36 10.87 19.73
N ALA A 183 -3.62 12.17 19.78
CA ALA A 183 -4.34 12.81 20.89
C ALA A 183 -5.78 12.25 21.05
N LYS A 184 -6.47 12.00 19.96
CA LYS A 184 -7.86 11.53 19.97
C LYS A 184 -7.99 10.03 20.24
N TYR A 185 -7.10 9.21 19.67
CA TYR A 185 -7.24 7.75 19.65
C TYR A 185 -6.18 7.01 20.46
N GLY A 186 -5.20 7.70 21.03
CA GLY A 186 -4.13 7.11 21.87
C GLY A 186 -3.16 6.20 21.10
N ARG A 187 -3.12 6.31 19.76
CA ARG A 187 -2.28 5.47 18.89
C ARG A 187 -1.83 6.23 17.64
N ILE A 188 -0.72 5.82 17.07
CA ILE A 188 -0.20 6.37 15.81
C ILE A 188 -1.14 5.96 14.66
N PRO A 189 -1.47 6.87 13.70
CA PRO A 189 -2.28 6.52 12.53
C PRO A 189 -1.52 5.63 11.54
N SER A 190 -2.26 4.78 10.84
CA SER A 190 -1.74 3.97 9.73
C SER A 190 -1.90 4.70 8.38
N PRO A 191 -1.25 4.24 7.29
CA PRO A 191 -1.49 4.72 5.93
C PRO A 191 -2.96 4.63 5.51
N ASN A 192 -3.69 3.63 5.99
CA ASN A 192 -5.13 3.52 5.72
C ASN A 192 -5.94 4.63 6.43
N ALA A 193 -5.54 5.01 7.65
CA ALA A 193 -6.15 6.14 8.34
C ALA A 193 -5.88 7.46 7.59
N ALA A 194 -4.67 7.64 7.08
CA ALA A 194 -4.31 8.79 6.25
C ALA A 194 -5.10 8.82 4.93
N ALA A 195 -5.24 7.68 4.25
CA ALA A 195 -6.05 7.57 3.04
C ALA A 195 -7.54 7.89 3.30
N ALA A 196 -8.09 7.43 4.42
CA ALA A 196 -9.48 7.74 4.82
C ALA A 196 -9.67 9.22 5.12
N TYR A 197 -8.70 9.86 5.79
CA TYR A 197 -8.73 11.29 6.05
C TYR A 197 -8.67 12.11 4.75
N ASP A 198 -7.74 11.78 3.85
CA ASP A 198 -7.64 12.41 2.52
C ASP A 198 -8.92 12.21 1.70
N THR A 199 -9.52 11.03 1.76
CA THR A 199 -10.79 10.73 1.09
C THR A 199 -11.92 11.63 1.59
N ALA A 200 -12.03 11.82 2.90
CA ALA A 200 -13.04 12.72 3.46
C ALA A 200 -12.84 14.16 2.98
N ARG A 201 -11.60 14.62 2.88
CA ARG A 201 -11.25 15.96 2.33
C ARG A 201 -11.59 16.07 0.84
N ALA A 202 -11.25 15.04 0.06
CA ALA A 202 -11.58 15.00 -1.37
C ALA A 202 -13.09 15.03 -1.62
N LEU A 203 -13.86 14.23 -0.88
CA LEU A 203 -15.32 14.19 -0.96
C LEU A 203 -15.93 15.54 -0.57
N ASN A 204 -15.45 16.16 0.51
CA ASN A 204 -15.90 17.47 0.92
C ASN A 204 -15.60 18.55 -0.14
N ALA A 205 -14.40 18.53 -0.73
CA ALA A 205 -14.03 19.47 -1.79
C ALA A 205 -14.90 19.28 -3.04
N ALA A 206 -15.14 18.04 -3.47
CA ALA A 206 -16.01 17.74 -4.60
C ALA A 206 -17.48 18.16 -4.33
N ALA A 207 -18.01 17.89 -3.14
CA ALA A 207 -19.35 18.31 -2.75
C ALA A 207 -19.49 19.84 -2.71
N THR A 208 -18.48 20.53 -2.21
CA THR A 208 -18.42 22.00 -2.21
C THR A 208 -18.41 22.57 -3.64
N ALA A 209 -17.64 21.95 -4.54
CA ALA A 209 -17.54 22.37 -5.93
C ALA A 209 -18.89 22.30 -6.69
N VAL A 210 -19.78 21.38 -6.31
CA VAL A 210 -21.13 21.28 -6.87
C VAL A 210 -22.20 22.00 -6.03
N GLY A 211 -21.80 22.85 -5.08
CA GLY A 211 -22.71 23.58 -4.21
C GLY A 211 -23.60 22.70 -3.34
N GLY A 212 -23.11 21.53 -2.94
CA GLY A 212 -23.85 20.53 -2.16
C GLY A 212 -24.81 19.66 -2.95
N LYS A 213 -24.96 19.85 -4.25
CA LYS A 213 -25.89 19.09 -5.13
C LYS A 213 -25.32 17.73 -5.52
N ILE A 214 -25.10 16.85 -4.52
CA ILE A 214 -24.51 15.52 -4.72
C ILE A 214 -25.47 14.53 -5.41
N GLU A 215 -26.75 14.84 -5.49
CA GLU A 215 -27.76 14.12 -6.27
C GLU A 215 -27.57 14.27 -7.79
N ASP A 216 -26.93 15.36 -8.25
CA ASP A 216 -26.39 15.46 -9.61
C ASP A 216 -25.13 14.58 -9.72
N LYS A 217 -25.38 13.30 -10.00
CA LYS A 217 -24.30 12.30 -10.04
C LYS A 217 -23.25 12.58 -11.10
N ALA A 218 -23.62 13.17 -12.23
CA ALA A 218 -22.69 13.50 -13.30
C ALA A 218 -21.77 14.67 -12.89
N GLY A 219 -22.37 15.73 -12.35
CA GLY A 219 -21.62 16.88 -11.82
C GLY A 219 -20.71 16.49 -10.66
N PHE A 220 -21.19 15.66 -9.73
CA PHE A 220 -20.39 15.20 -8.60
C PHE A 220 -19.24 14.29 -9.04
N GLN A 221 -19.47 13.38 -10.01
CA GLN A 221 -18.41 12.54 -10.58
C GLN A 221 -17.29 13.41 -11.17
N LYS A 222 -17.65 14.36 -12.04
CA LYS A 222 -16.67 15.27 -12.66
C LYS A 222 -15.91 16.10 -11.63
N ALA A 223 -16.59 16.56 -10.58
CA ALA A 223 -15.95 17.29 -9.49
C ALA A 223 -14.96 16.40 -8.71
N LEU A 224 -15.27 15.12 -8.54
CA LEU A 224 -14.38 14.16 -7.86
C LEU A 224 -13.18 13.79 -8.74
N GLU A 225 -13.37 13.59 -10.04
CA GLU A 225 -12.30 13.31 -11.02
C GLU A 225 -11.24 14.42 -11.06
N THR A 226 -11.66 15.67 -10.90
CA THR A 226 -10.79 16.85 -11.00
C THR A 226 -10.53 17.50 -9.65
N VAL A 227 -10.82 16.80 -8.55
CA VAL A 227 -10.75 17.34 -7.20
C VAL A 227 -9.36 17.84 -6.86
N LYS A 228 -9.30 19.04 -6.25
CA LYS A 228 -8.08 19.61 -5.69
C LYS A 228 -8.27 19.81 -4.19
N PHE A 229 -7.37 19.24 -3.43
CA PHE A 229 -7.33 19.39 -1.97
C PHE A 229 -5.90 19.22 -1.47
N GLU A 230 -5.63 19.68 -0.27
CA GLU A 230 -4.32 19.48 0.37
C GLU A 230 -4.26 18.05 0.94
N SER A 231 -3.61 17.15 0.21
CA SER A 231 -3.41 15.77 0.63
C SER A 231 -2.30 15.67 1.69
N LEU A 232 -2.45 14.76 2.65
CA LEU A 232 -1.40 14.38 3.59
C LEU A 232 -0.17 13.82 2.88
N ARG A 233 -0.37 13.24 1.69
CA ARG A 233 0.67 12.65 0.84
C ARG A 233 1.43 13.67 0.00
N GLY A 234 0.91 14.91 -0.09
CA GLY A 234 1.38 15.95 -1.00
C GLY A 234 0.86 15.70 -2.41
N ASN A 235 1.66 15.06 -3.27
CA ASN A 235 1.30 14.80 -4.65
C ASN A 235 0.29 13.65 -4.77
N PHE A 236 -0.98 14.01 -4.98
CA PHE A 236 -2.07 13.05 -5.20
C PHE A 236 -3.08 13.60 -6.19
N ARG A 237 -3.47 12.79 -7.17
CA ARG A 237 -4.61 13.03 -8.07
C ARG A 237 -5.17 11.72 -8.57
N PHE A 238 -6.42 11.72 -9.03
CA PHE A 238 -6.98 10.58 -9.74
C PHE A 238 -6.51 10.54 -11.18
N ASN A 239 -6.20 9.33 -11.67
CA ASN A 239 -5.99 9.03 -13.06
C ASN A 239 -7.34 8.84 -13.78
N THR A 240 -7.33 8.67 -15.10
CA THR A 240 -8.52 8.46 -15.92
C THR A 240 -9.31 7.20 -15.59
N ASN A 241 -8.70 6.22 -14.94
CA ASN A 241 -9.36 5.02 -14.40
C ASN A 241 -9.79 5.16 -12.94
N HIS A 242 -9.71 6.37 -12.36
CA HIS A 242 -10.05 6.73 -10.99
C HIS A 242 -9.17 6.07 -9.90
N TYR A 243 -7.98 5.61 -10.28
CA TYR A 243 -6.95 5.16 -9.36
C TYR A 243 -5.93 6.28 -9.09
N PRO A 244 -5.14 6.19 -8.00
CA PRO A 244 -4.22 7.26 -7.65
C PRO A 244 -3.05 7.38 -8.64
N ILE A 245 -2.67 8.62 -8.94
CA ILE A 245 -1.31 8.98 -9.32
C ILE A 245 -0.69 9.60 -8.08
N GLN A 246 0.38 9.01 -7.58
CA GLN A 246 1.01 9.42 -6.32
C GLN A 246 2.47 9.00 -6.24
N ASP A 247 3.19 9.57 -5.28
CA ASP A 247 4.58 9.21 -5.02
C ASP A 247 4.67 7.99 -4.10
N PHE A 248 5.75 7.22 -4.26
CA PHE A 248 6.11 6.12 -3.36
C PHE A 248 7.46 6.35 -2.71
N TYR A 249 7.54 5.99 -1.44
CA TYR A 249 8.70 6.20 -0.58
C TYR A 249 9.19 4.88 0.01
N LEU A 250 10.51 4.78 0.17
CA LEU A 250 11.12 3.78 1.00
C LEU A 250 10.99 4.20 2.46
N THR A 251 10.47 3.33 3.27
CA THR A 251 10.49 3.45 4.72
C THR A 251 11.28 2.30 5.33
N GLU A 252 11.92 2.56 6.45
CA GLU A 252 12.56 1.55 7.29
C GLU A 252 11.87 1.55 8.65
N ILE A 253 11.64 0.37 9.20
CA ILE A 253 11.07 0.24 10.53
C ILE A 253 12.16 0.49 11.56
N VAL A 254 11.97 1.55 12.35
CA VAL A 254 12.90 1.95 13.42
C VAL A 254 12.15 2.16 14.73
N LYS A 255 12.88 2.34 15.83
CA LYS A 255 12.29 2.80 17.09
C LYS A 255 12.29 4.33 17.16
N ASP A 256 11.15 4.90 17.52
CA ASP A 256 11.06 6.33 17.87
C ASP A 256 11.68 6.61 19.24
N ALA A 257 11.72 7.89 19.64
CA ALA A 257 12.24 8.30 20.94
C ALA A 257 11.48 7.72 22.15
N ARG A 258 10.28 7.16 21.94
CA ARG A 258 9.47 6.49 22.94
C ARG A 258 9.63 4.96 22.89
N GLY A 259 10.53 4.44 22.05
CA GLY A 259 10.77 3.01 21.85
C GLY A 259 9.71 2.28 21.02
N ARG A 260 8.81 2.99 20.36
CA ARG A 260 7.76 2.41 19.50
C ARG A 260 8.29 2.15 18.10
N ALA A 261 7.90 1.05 17.48
CA ALA A 261 8.22 0.78 16.08
C ALA A 261 7.43 1.73 15.16
N VAL A 262 8.13 2.43 14.25
CA VAL A 262 7.56 3.40 13.32
C VAL A 262 8.17 3.25 11.92
N MET A 263 7.43 3.64 10.89
CA MET A 263 7.93 3.72 9.51
C MET A 263 8.69 5.04 9.32
N GLN A 264 10.01 5.00 9.36
CA GLN A 264 10.86 6.15 9.08
C GLN A 264 11.10 6.29 7.58
N VAL A 265 10.68 7.40 6.99
CA VAL A 265 10.97 7.70 5.58
C VAL A 265 12.47 7.82 5.37
N ARG A 266 13.00 7.12 4.36
CA ARG A 266 14.41 7.13 3.97
C ARG A 266 14.65 7.89 2.66
N SER A 267 13.83 7.62 1.66
CA SER A 267 13.94 8.26 0.34
C SER A 267 12.64 8.13 -0.45
N LYS A 268 12.51 8.95 -1.47
CA LYS A 268 11.48 8.75 -2.50
C LYS A 268 11.99 7.70 -3.49
N ILE A 269 11.16 6.69 -3.76
CA ILE A 269 11.47 5.63 -4.74
C ILE A 269 11.05 6.08 -6.13
N ASP A 270 9.81 6.56 -6.26
CA ASP A 270 9.21 6.92 -7.52
C ASP A 270 8.25 8.12 -7.34
N SER A 271 8.10 8.92 -8.38
CA SER A 271 7.21 10.08 -8.42
C SER A 271 6.14 9.88 -9.47
N ASP A 272 4.93 10.39 -9.20
CA ASP A 272 3.80 10.30 -10.14
C ASP A 272 3.53 8.86 -10.63
N HIS A 273 3.73 7.90 -9.76
CA HIS A 273 3.53 6.49 -10.10
C HIS A 273 2.07 6.22 -10.46
N GLN A 274 1.87 5.49 -11.56
CA GLN A 274 0.56 5.11 -12.09
C GLN A 274 0.48 3.59 -12.17
N ASP A 275 -0.75 3.06 -12.05
CA ASP A 275 -0.96 1.63 -12.24
C ASP A 275 -0.79 1.18 -13.70
N ALA A 276 -0.46 -0.08 -13.87
CA ALA A 276 -0.19 -0.70 -15.18
C ALA A 276 -1.45 -0.99 -16.02
N TYR A 277 -2.65 -0.71 -15.48
CA TYR A 277 -3.92 -1.14 -16.08
C TYR A 277 -4.71 -0.01 -16.75
N VAL A 278 -4.29 1.24 -16.59
CA VAL A 278 -5.00 2.42 -17.09
C VAL A 278 -5.36 2.33 -18.58
N ALA A 279 -4.47 1.77 -19.40
CA ALA A 279 -4.71 1.59 -20.84
C ALA A 279 -5.82 0.56 -21.18
N GLN A 280 -6.16 -0.30 -20.22
CA GLN A 280 -7.23 -1.31 -20.37
C GLN A 280 -8.60 -0.76 -19.98
N CYS A 281 -8.65 0.37 -19.30
CA CYS A 281 -9.88 1.02 -18.88
C CYS A 281 -10.50 1.75 -20.09
N LYS A 282 -11.77 1.44 -20.41
CA LYS A 282 -12.52 1.98 -21.53
C LYS A 282 -13.64 2.93 -21.10
N MET A 283 -13.49 3.56 -19.94
CA MET A 283 -14.45 4.59 -19.54
C MET A 283 -14.46 5.74 -20.55
N PRO A 284 -15.64 6.31 -20.87
CA PRO A 284 -15.69 7.55 -21.62
C PRO A 284 -14.85 8.62 -20.88
N THR A 285 -14.01 9.31 -21.64
CA THR A 285 -13.36 10.53 -21.12
C THR A 285 -14.45 11.56 -20.78
N PRO A 286 -14.37 12.27 -19.65
CA PRO A 286 -15.35 13.27 -19.26
C PRO A 286 -15.52 14.36 -20.29
#